data_1f18f04a09e4e75d89a3fb154846b388
#
_entry.id   1f18f04a09e4e75d89a3fb154846b388
#
_cell.length_a   1.000
_cell.length_b   1.000
_cell.length_c   1.000
_cell.angle_alpha   90.00
_cell.angle_beta   90.00
_cell.angle_gamma   90.00
#
_symmetry.space_group_name_H-M   'P 1'
#
loop_
_entity.id
_entity.type
_entity.pdbx_description
1 polymer ?
#
loop_
_entity_poly.entity_id
_entity_poly.type
_entity_poly.pdbx_seq_one_letter_code
_entity_poly.pdbx_strand_id
1 'polypeptide(L)'
;MKKGEIYEGVIEKIDFQNKGRVKIKDTTVTVKNGIPGQKVRFMINKKRGGRVEGRLLEVLEKSELEKRDPLCSIFPSCGGCMYQTMLYEEQLKMKEEQIKKLFDDAVDYEYTFEPIKGSPIEFAYRNKMEFSFGDEYKDGPLSLGLHKKGSTYDVLNAEDCKLVHEDMDKILSCVLHYFRERGVSYYHKMQHTGY
;
A
#
# COMPACT_ATOMS: atom_id res chain seq x y z
N MET A 1 14.43 -21.80 -5.38
CA MET A 1 13.24 -21.14 -4.81
C MET A 1 11.98 -21.81 -5.32
N LYS A 2 11.11 -22.26 -4.42
CA LYS A 2 9.81 -22.88 -4.72
C LYS A 2 8.70 -22.00 -4.15
N LYS A 3 7.48 -22.10 -4.71
CA LYS A 3 6.30 -21.43 -4.17
C LYS A 3 6.03 -21.91 -2.75
N GLY A 4 5.74 -21.00 -1.82
CA GLY A 4 5.54 -21.26 -0.39
C GLY A 4 6.79 -21.16 0.47
N GLU A 5 7.99 -21.18 -0.10
CA GLU A 5 9.22 -20.98 0.68
C GLU A 5 9.34 -19.54 1.19
N ILE A 6 9.87 -19.39 2.40
CA ILE A 6 10.07 -18.10 3.07
C ILE A 6 11.55 -17.73 3.02
N TYR A 7 11.81 -16.47 2.76
CA TYR A 7 13.15 -15.89 2.70
C TYR A 7 13.19 -14.55 3.44
N GLU A 8 14.39 -14.15 3.80
CA GLU A 8 14.70 -12.83 4.36
C GLU A 8 15.72 -12.14 3.46
N GLY A 9 15.60 -10.82 3.33
CA GLY A 9 16.55 -10.03 2.57
C GLY A 9 16.23 -8.54 2.63
N VAL A 10 17.15 -7.72 2.14
CA VAL A 10 17.00 -6.27 2.10
C VAL A 10 16.40 -5.85 0.76
N ILE A 11 15.46 -4.91 0.81
CA ILE A 11 14.94 -4.26 -0.39
C ILE A 11 16.01 -3.25 -0.86
N GLU A 12 16.74 -3.60 -1.92
CA GLU A 12 17.84 -2.77 -2.41
C GLU A 12 17.32 -1.51 -3.11
N LYS A 13 16.20 -1.62 -3.85
CA LYS A 13 15.55 -0.51 -4.57
C LYS A 13 14.08 -0.82 -4.86
N ILE A 14 13.34 0.22 -5.21
CA ILE A 14 11.95 0.13 -5.67
C ILE A 14 11.90 0.59 -7.13
N ASP A 15 11.56 -0.31 -8.04
CA ASP A 15 11.22 0.03 -9.42
C ASP A 15 9.77 0.54 -9.53
N PHE A 16 9.46 1.18 -10.65
CA PHE A 16 8.12 1.71 -10.93
C PHE A 16 7.01 0.69 -10.66
N GLN A 17 5.87 1.16 -10.19
CA GLN A 17 4.75 0.40 -9.65
C GLN A 17 5.08 -0.31 -8.33
N ASN A 18 5.93 0.30 -7.48
CA ASN A 18 6.26 -0.19 -6.13
C ASN A 18 6.78 -1.63 -6.10
N LYS A 19 7.63 -1.96 -7.07
CA LYS A 19 8.27 -3.28 -7.19
C LYS A 19 9.61 -3.27 -6.48
N GLY A 20 9.62 -3.63 -5.20
CA GLY A 20 10.85 -3.82 -4.43
C GLY A 20 11.70 -4.94 -5.00
N ARG A 21 13.00 -4.74 -5.09
CA ARG A 21 13.98 -5.72 -5.55
C ARG A 21 14.79 -6.23 -4.36
N VAL A 22 14.66 -7.52 -4.10
CA VAL A 22 15.42 -8.23 -3.07
C VAL A 22 16.32 -9.25 -3.76
N LYS A 23 17.62 -9.18 -3.51
CA LYS A 23 18.59 -10.15 -4.06
C LYS A 23 18.79 -11.29 -3.07
N ILE A 24 18.52 -12.51 -3.52
CA ILE A 24 18.79 -13.73 -2.77
C ILE A 24 19.72 -14.61 -3.61
N LYS A 25 20.99 -14.66 -3.25
CA LYS A 25 22.06 -15.27 -4.07
C LYS A 25 22.03 -14.68 -5.49
N ASP A 26 21.90 -15.48 -6.51
CA ASP A 26 21.87 -15.06 -7.93
C ASP A 26 20.45 -14.73 -8.44
N THR A 27 19.43 -14.73 -7.57
CA THR A 27 18.04 -14.51 -7.97
C THR A 27 17.52 -13.17 -7.41
N THR A 28 16.98 -12.32 -8.27
CA THR A 28 16.24 -11.12 -7.84
C THR A 28 14.78 -11.45 -7.69
N VAL A 29 14.25 -11.25 -6.48
CA VAL A 29 12.83 -11.42 -6.14
C VAL A 29 12.14 -10.07 -6.12
N THR A 30 10.96 -9.99 -6.74
CA THR A 30 10.10 -8.80 -6.65
C THR A 30 9.21 -8.91 -5.44
N VAL A 31 9.38 -8.02 -4.46
CA VAL A 31 8.53 -7.92 -3.26
C VAL A 31 7.85 -6.56 -3.26
N LYS A 32 6.51 -6.54 -3.31
CA LYS A 32 5.74 -5.30 -3.29
C LYS A 32 5.49 -4.82 -1.86
N ASN A 33 5.13 -3.53 -1.74
CA ASN A 33 4.70 -2.88 -0.50
C ASN A 33 5.80 -2.68 0.57
N GLY A 34 7.05 -2.69 0.18
CA GLY A 34 8.15 -2.33 1.06
C GLY A 34 8.79 -0.99 0.70
N ILE A 35 9.77 -0.58 1.47
CA ILE A 35 10.56 0.65 1.33
C ILE A 35 12.01 0.26 1.07
N PRO A 36 12.78 1.01 0.24
CA PRO A 36 14.20 0.75 0.04
C PRO A 36 14.94 0.74 1.38
N GLY A 37 15.85 -0.19 1.59
CA GLY A 37 16.61 -0.35 2.83
C GLY A 37 15.93 -1.18 3.92
N GLN A 38 14.63 -1.48 3.81
CA GLN A 38 13.99 -2.39 4.75
C GLN A 38 14.53 -3.82 4.62
N LYS A 39 14.85 -4.46 5.75
CA LYS A 39 15.01 -5.92 5.81
C LYS A 39 13.66 -6.56 6.03
N VAL A 40 13.29 -7.45 5.16
CA VAL A 40 11.94 -8.02 5.10
C VAL A 40 11.96 -9.53 5.07
N ARG A 41 10.91 -10.13 5.66
CA ARG A 41 10.56 -11.55 5.48
C ARG A 41 9.44 -11.64 4.47
N PHE A 42 9.59 -12.50 3.48
CA PHE A 42 8.61 -12.68 2.42
C PHE A 42 8.50 -14.13 1.98
N MET A 43 7.33 -14.50 1.46
CA MET A 43 7.05 -15.83 0.95
C MET A 43 6.95 -15.80 -0.57
N ILE A 44 7.62 -16.74 -1.25
CA ILE A 44 7.50 -16.88 -2.71
C ILE A 44 6.06 -17.27 -3.07
N ASN A 45 5.38 -16.39 -3.78
CA ASN A 45 3.99 -16.62 -4.20
C ASN A 45 3.85 -16.95 -5.69
N LYS A 46 4.81 -16.51 -6.53
CA LYS A 46 4.77 -16.75 -7.97
C LYS A 46 6.16 -16.92 -8.55
N LYS A 47 6.28 -17.89 -9.47
CA LYS A 47 7.48 -18.09 -10.30
C LYS A 47 7.03 -18.43 -11.71
N ARG A 48 7.33 -17.57 -12.68
CA ARG A 48 6.95 -17.76 -14.08
C ARG A 48 7.90 -16.99 -15.02
N GLY A 49 8.37 -17.64 -16.07
CA GLY A 49 9.20 -16.98 -17.10
C GLY A 49 10.46 -16.30 -16.56
N GLY A 50 11.19 -16.96 -15.66
CA GLY A 50 12.39 -16.38 -15.02
C GLY A 50 12.12 -15.31 -13.94
N ARG A 51 10.87 -14.84 -13.79
CA ARG A 51 10.48 -13.85 -12.77
C ARG A 51 10.03 -14.55 -11.50
N VAL A 52 10.51 -14.06 -10.36
CA VAL A 52 10.14 -14.54 -9.02
C VAL A 52 9.50 -13.40 -8.27
N GLU A 53 8.30 -13.64 -7.72
CA GLU A 53 7.56 -12.67 -6.92
C GLU A 53 7.36 -13.23 -5.50
N GLY A 54 7.57 -12.38 -4.51
CA GLY A 54 7.35 -12.65 -3.10
C GLY A 54 6.26 -11.76 -2.52
N ARG A 55 5.46 -12.32 -1.62
CA ARG A 55 4.52 -11.59 -0.79
C ARG A 55 5.22 -11.19 0.51
N LEU A 56 5.28 -9.90 0.79
CA LEU A 56 5.76 -9.37 2.05
C LEU A 56 4.94 -9.96 3.21
N LEU A 57 5.61 -10.52 4.19
CA LEU A 57 5.00 -11.02 5.42
C LEU A 57 5.26 -10.06 6.59
N GLU A 58 6.51 -9.59 6.73
CA GLU A 58 6.93 -8.80 7.87
C GLU A 58 8.11 -7.90 7.51
N VAL A 59 8.18 -6.73 8.11
CA VAL A 59 9.36 -5.87 8.11
C VAL A 59 10.15 -6.18 9.38
N LEU A 60 11.33 -6.75 9.22
CA LEU A 60 12.22 -7.15 10.34
C LEU A 60 13.03 -5.97 10.85
N GLU A 61 13.52 -5.14 9.95
CA GLU A 61 14.28 -3.93 10.26
C GLU A 61 13.77 -2.78 9.40
N LYS A 62 13.52 -1.63 10.02
CA LYS A 62 13.10 -0.41 9.33
C LYS A 62 14.22 0.14 8.45
N SER A 63 13.84 0.86 7.42
CA SER A 63 14.77 1.62 6.57
C SER A 63 15.22 2.91 7.26
N GLU A 64 16.43 3.37 6.95
CA GLU A 64 16.92 4.73 7.28
C GLU A 64 16.04 5.85 6.70
N LEU A 65 15.22 5.54 5.68
CA LEU A 65 14.27 6.48 5.09
C LEU A 65 12.99 6.64 5.93
N GLU A 66 12.74 5.77 6.90
CA GLU A 66 11.58 5.80 7.78
C GLU A 66 11.84 6.68 9.00
N LYS A 67 11.73 7.99 8.82
CA LYS A 67 12.11 9.02 9.81
C LYS A 67 10.93 9.62 10.57
N ARG A 68 9.71 9.14 10.36
CA ARG A 68 8.51 9.60 11.07
C ARG A 68 7.56 8.44 11.40
N ASP A 69 6.75 8.63 12.42
CA ASP A 69 5.66 7.73 12.72
C ASP A 69 4.46 7.99 11.78
N PRO A 70 3.69 6.96 11.42
CA PRO A 70 2.51 7.14 10.59
C PRO A 70 1.43 7.89 11.36
N LEU A 71 0.75 8.83 10.69
CA LEU A 71 -0.36 9.59 11.28
C LEU A 71 -1.67 8.81 11.31
N CYS A 72 -1.80 7.78 10.46
CA CYS A 72 -3.01 6.98 10.32
C CYS A 72 -2.93 5.72 11.19
N SER A 73 -3.95 5.50 12.04
CA SER A 73 -4.01 4.38 12.98
C SER A 73 -4.06 2.99 12.32
N ILE A 74 -4.58 2.89 11.10
CA ILE A 74 -4.66 1.63 10.33
C ILE A 74 -3.49 1.38 9.38
N PHE A 75 -2.46 2.26 9.40
CA PHE A 75 -1.21 1.99 8.69
C PHE A 75 -0.37 0.97 9.47
N PRO A 76 0.32 0.01 8.84
CA PRO A 76 0.46 -0.23 7.40
C PRO A 76 -0.57 -1.18 6.80
N SER A 77 -1.61 -1.57 7.55
CA SER A 77 -2.56 -2.62 7.15
C SER A 77 -3.47 -2.17 5.99
N CYS A 78 -3.82 -0.89 5.93
CA CYS A 78 -4.64 -0.33 4.85
C CYS A 78 -3.91 -0.32 3.51
N GLY A 79 -4.62 -0.69 2.43
CA GLY A 79 -4.10 -0.65 1.06
C GLY A 79 -3.93 0.74 0.46
N GLY A 80 -4.45 1.79 1.10
CA GLY A 80 -4.46 3.16 0.56
C GLY A 80 -3.13 3.89 0.62
N CYS A 81 -2.25 3.56 1.58
CA CYS A 81 -0.96 4.24 1.78
C CYS A 81 0.20 3.25 1.87
N MET A 82 1.38 3.69 1.38
CA MET A 82 2.59 2.86 1.43
C MET A 82 3.76 3.53 2.14
N TYR A 83 3.87 4.84 2.10
CA TYR A 83 5.08 5.57 2.45
C TYR A 83 4.89 6.59 3.58
N GLN A 84 3.89 6.41 4.46
CA GLN A 84 3.64 7.38 5.54
C GLN A 84 4.80 7.56 6.51
N THR A 85 5.66 6.55 6.65
CA THR A 85 6.85 6.60 7.50
C THR A 85 8.05 7.31 6.87
N MET A 86 8.01 7.56 5.54
CA MET A 86 9.03 8.33 4.83
C MET A 86 8.70 9.82 4.85
N LEU A 87 9.73 10.66 4.94
CA LEU A 87 9.58 12.09 4.70
C LEU A 87 9.11 12.35 3.26
N TYR A 88 8.34 13.41 3.05
CA TYR A 88 7.73 13.68 1.74
C TYR A 88 8.78 13.94 0.65
N GLU A 89 9.86 14.64 0.98
CA GLU A 89 11.00 14.90 0.09
C GLU A 89 11.64 13.58 -0.39
N GLU A 90 11.79 12.60 0.49
CA GLU A 90 12.34 11.29 0.11
C GLU A 90 11.37 10.50 -0.77
N GLN A 91 10.04 10.65 -0.56
CA GLN A 91 9.05 10.07 -1.46
C GLN A 91 9.11 10.70 -2.86
N LEU A 92 9.27 12.02 -2.95
CA LEU A 92 9.42 12.73 -4.23
C LEU A 92 10.70 12.27 -4.95
N LYS A 93 11.82 12.28 -4.29
CA LYS A 93 13.12 11.84 -4.83
C LYS A 93 13.03 10.41 -5.37
N MET A 94 12.50 9.48 -4.60
CA MET A 94 12.33 8.09 -5.02
C MET A 94 11.45 7.97 -6.28
N LYS A 95 10.35 8.74 -6.35
CA LYS A 95 9.46 8.73 -7.53
C LYS A 95 10.12 9.35 -8.76
N GLU A 96 10.85 10.43 -8.56
CA GLU A 96 11.61 11.10 -9.61
C GLU A 96 12.65 10.16 -10.23
N GLU A 97 13.44 9.48 -9.39
CA GLU A 97 14.43 8.49 -9.84
C GLU A 97 13.79 7.33 -10.62
N GLN A 98 12.62 6.85 -10.17
CA GLN A 98 11.88 5.80 -10.88
C GLN A 98 11.43 6.24 -12.28
N ILE A 99 10.89 7.45 -12.41
CA ILE A 99 10.41 7.97 -13.69
C ILE A 99 11.60 8.30 -14.59
N LYS A 100 12.63 8.96 -14.05
CA LYS A 100 13.86 9.25 -14.82
C LYS A 100 14.43 7.96 -15.41
N LYS A 101 14.56 6.92 -14.60
CA LYS A 101 15.04 5.62 -15.07
C LYS A 101 14.21 5.05 -16.21
N LEU A 102 12.87 5.16 -16.16
CA LEU A 102 12.01 4.69 -17.25
C LEU A 102 12.26 5.45 -18.55
N PHE A 103 12.50 6.75 -18.46
CA PHE A 103 12.85 7.56 -19.63
C PHE A 103 14.24 7.21 -20.16
N ASP A 104 15.26 7.12 -19.29
CA ASP A 104 16.62 6.73 -19.67
C ASP A 104 16.66 5.33 -20.35
N ASP A 105 15.80 4.41 -19.92
CA ASP A 105 15.72 3.06 -20.51
C ASP A 105 14.93 3.03 -21.85
N ALA A 106 14.13 4.05 -22.15
CA ALA A 106 13.23 4.06 -23.30
C ALA A 106 13.62 5.05 -24.41
N VAL A 107 14.42 6.05 -24.09
CA VAL A 107 14.80 7.15 -24.97
C VAL A 107 16.31 7.09 -25.23
N ASP A 108 16.72 7.12 -26.49
CA ASP A 108 18.10 7.01 -26.97
C ASP A 108 18.71 8.35 -27.43
N TYR A 109 17.99 9.46 -27.19
CA TYR A 109 18.44 10.81 -27.50
C TYR A 109 18.52 11.69 -26.26
N GLU A 110 19.28 12.78 -26.32
CA GLU A 110 19.41 13.74 -25.25
C GLU A 110 18.09 14.47 -24.99
N TYR A 111 17.70 14.56 -23.71
CA TYR A 111 16.48 15.24 -23.27
C TYR A 111 16.70 15.97 -21.96
N THR A 112 15.92 17.01 -21.70
CA THR A 112 15.91 17.71 -20.42
C THR A 112 14.89 17.06 -19.49
N PHE A 113 15.34 16.59 -18.34
CA PHE A 113 14.47 16.05 -17.29
C PHE A 113 14.23 17.13 -16.23
N GLU A 114 13.03 17.63 -16.14
CA GLU A 114 12.63 18.60 -15.12
C GLU A 114 12.34 17.90 -13.78
N PRO A 115 12.68 18.55 -12.63
CA PRO A 115 12.43 17.97 -11.31
C PRO A 115 10.94 17.82 -11.04
N ILE A 116 10.59 16.83 -10.20
CA ILE A 116 9.22 16.56 -9.78
C ILE A 116 8.63 17.75 -9.01
N LYS A 117 7.41 18.14 -9.34
CA LYS A 117 6.68 19.17 -8.58
C LYS A 117 5.96 18.49 -7.40
N GLY A 118 6.34 18.89 -6.18
CA GLY A 118 5.69 18.44 -4.96
C GLY A 118 4.29 19.05 -4.79
N SER A 119 3.42 18.35 -4.07
CA SER A 119 2.16 18.92 -3.61
C SER A 119 2.41 19.92 -2.47
N PRO A 120 1.69 21.06 -2.42
CA PRO A 120 1.79 22.00 -1.32
C PRO A 120 1.27 21.43 0.02
N ILE A 121 0.49 20.35 -0.02
CA ILE A 121 -0.03 19.64 1.15
C ILE A 121 0.19 18.13 0.99
N GLU A 122 0.57 17.47 2.08
CA GLU A 122 0.82 16.02 2.10
C GLU A 122 -0.42 15.19 2.46
N PHE A 123 -1.33 15.76 3.23
CA PHE A 123 -2.54 15.13 3.75
C PHE A 123 -3.78 15.95 3.41
N ALA A 124 -4.96 15.38 3.59
CA ALA A 124 -6.24 16.02 3.30
C ALA A 124 -6.39 16.58 1.87
N TYR A 125 -5.63 16.02 0.91
CA TYR A 125 -5.63 16.48 -0.49
C TYR A 125 -6.68 15.79 -1.36
N ARG A 126 -7.23 14.65 -0.92
CA ARG A 126 -8.22 13.92 -1.70
C ARG A 126 -9.61 14.51 -1.54
N ASN A 127 -10.22 14.88 -2.66
CA ASN A 127 -11.60 15.36 -2.72
C ASN A 127 -12.59 14.29 -3.21
N LYS A 128 -12.12 13.09 -3.56
CA LYS A 128 -12.92 11.90 -3.88
C LYS A 128 -12.30 10.67 -3.22
N MET A 129 -13.11 9.91 -2.49
CA MET A 129 -12.75 8.61 -1.94
C MET A 129 -13.93 7.66 -2.11
N GLU A 130 -13.64 6.42 -2.48
CA GLU A 130 -14.62 5.33 -2.53
C GLU A 130 -14.36 4.41 -1.34
N PHE A 131 -15.32 4.35 -0.44
CA PHE A 131 -15.29 3.45 0.71
C PHE A 131 -16.21 2.26 0.45
N SER A 132 -15.81 1.10 0.97
CA SER A 132 -16.56 -0.15 0.84
C SER A 132 -17.15 -0.55 2.19
N PHE A 133 -18.37 -1.05 2.18
CA PHE A 133 -18.89 -1.84 3.28
C PHE A 133 -18.31 -3.25 3.26
N GLY A 134 -18.05 -3.83 4.42
CA GLY A 134 -17.49 -5.16 4.58
C GLY A 134 -17.30 -5.53 6.03
N ASP A 135 -16.38 -6.44 6.28
CA ASP A 135 -15.87 -6.78 7.60
C ASP A 135 -14.34 -6.83 7.60
N GLU A 136 -13.72 -6.64 8.75
CA GLU A 136 -12.26 -6.71 8.88
C GLU A 136 -11.76 -8.16 8.89
N TYR A 137 -12.61 -9.05 9.32
CA TYR A 137 -12.40 -10.51 9.34
C TYR A 137 -13.76 -11.18 9.19
N LYS A 138 -13.76 -12.39 8.66
CA LYS A 138 -14.98 -13.15 8.37
C LYS A 138 -15.95 -13.16 9.55
N ASP A 139 -17.20 -12.80 9.29
CA ASP A 139 -18.29 -12.69 10.27
C ASP A 139 -18.03 -11.66 11.39
N GLY A 140 -17.14 -10.68 11.14
CA GLY A 140 -16.88 -9.56 12.01
C GLY A 140 -17.97 -8.49 11.99
N PRO A 141 -17.83 -7.44 12.81
CA PRO A 141 -18.78 -6.32 12.80
C PRO A 141 -18.72 -5.57 11.47
N LEU A 142 -19.86 -4.96 11.09
CA LEU A 142 -19.90 -4.10 9.89
C LEU A 142 -18.82 -3.05 9.93
N SER A 143 -18.04 -2.98 8.88
CA SER A 143 -16.97 -2.01 8.64
C SER A 143 -17.31 -1.15 7.43
N LEU A 144 -16.89 0.11 7.45
CA LEU A 144 -16.94 1.01 6.30
C LEU A 144 -15.56 1.67 6.14
N GLY A 145 -14.93 1.44 5.00
CA GLY A 145 -13.59 1.98 4.78
C GLY A 145 -12.87 1.39 3.59
N LEU A 146 -11.61 1.04 3.75
CA LEU A 146 -10.71 0.64 2.68
C LEU A 146 -10.24 -0.81 2.85
N HIS A 147 -10.00 -1.46 1.72
CA HIS A 147 -9.52 -2.84 1.73
C HIS A 147 -8.15 -2.97 2.41
N LYS A 148 -8.01 -4.03 3.18
CA LYS A 148 -6.75 -4.43 3.80
C LYS A 148 -5.72 -4.81 2.73
N LYS A 149 -4.50 -4.42 2.94
CA LYS A 149 -3.39 -4.70 2.02
C LYS A 149 -3.23 -6.20 1.75
N GLY A 150 -3.34 -6.57 0.47
CA GLY A 150 -3.23 -7.98 0.07
C GLY A 150 -4.49 -8.82 0.30
N SER A 151 -5.60 -8.22 0.76
CA SER A 151 -6.92 -8.85 0.81
C SER A 151 -7.89 -8.17 -0.17
N THR A 152 -8.81 -8.98 -0.72
CA THR A 152 -9.87 -8.49 -1.59
C THR A 152 -11.19 -8.31 -0.83
N TYR A 153 -11.31 -8.97 0.31
CA TYR A 153 -12.57 -9.04 1.07
C TYR A 153 -12.51 -8.21 2.35
N ASP A 154 -11.39 -8.25 3.08
CA ASP A 154 -11.28 -7.59 4.38
C ASP A 154 -11.30 -6.06 4.22
N VAL A 155 -12.20 -5.39 4.92
CA VAL A 155 -12.38 -3.94 4.93
C VAL A 155 -12.08 -3.38 6.31
N LEU A 156 -11.09 -2.49 6.38
CA LEU A 156 -10.71 -1.79 7.60
C LEU A 156 -11.55 -0.53 7.75
N ASN A 157 -12.02 -0.22 8.96
CA ASN A 157 -12.66 1.06 9.24
C ASN A 157 -11.68 2.22 8.98
N ALA A 158 -12.13 3.20 8.22
CA ALA A 158 -11.30 4.34 7.81
C ALA A 158 -11.80 5.68 8.36
N GLU A 159 -12.32 5.69 9.60
CA GLU A 159 -12.91 6.86 10.27
C GLU A 159 -11.89 7.96 10.66
N ASP A 160 -10.59 7.71 10.43
CA ASP A 160 -9.49 8.66 10.67
C ASP A 160 -8.52 8.65 9.47
N CYS A 161 -9.05 8.73 8.26
CA CYS A 161 -8.26 8.69 7.05
C CYS A 161 -7.58 10.04 6.77
N LYS A 162 -6.28 10.12 6.94
CA LYS A 162 -5.52 11.37 6.76
C LYS A 162 -5.40 11.87 5.30
N LEU A 163 -5.88 11.08 4.32
CA LEU A 163 -5.86 11.50 2.92
C LEU A 163 -7.04 12.39 2.52
N VAL A 164 -8.14 12.34 3.26
CA VAL A 164 -9.36 13.11 3.01
C VAL A 164 -9.53 14.22 4.05
N HIS A 165 -10.40 15.18 3.74
CA HIS A 165 -10.79 16.22 4.69
C HIS A 165 -11.59 15.60 5.85
N GLU A 166 -11.50 16.18 7.05
CA GLU A 166 -12.18 15.71 8.26
C GLU A 166 -13.70 15.56 8.11
N ASP A 167 -14.33 16.35 7.25
CA ASP A 167 -15.78 16.25 7.01
C ASP A 167 -16.15 14.92 6.31
N MET A 168 -15.25 14.38 5.48
CA MET A 168 -15.48 13.05 4.88
C MET A 168 -15.40 11.95 5.94
N ASP A 169 -14.49 12.07 6.91
CA ASP A 169 -14.40 11.14 8.03
C ASP A 169 -15.65 11.22 8.93
N LYS A 170 -16.15 12.42 9.20
CA LYS A 170 -17.40 12.64 9.94
C LYS A 170 -18.61 12.02 9.22
N ILE A 171 -18.71 12.21 7.91
CA ILE A 171 -19.76 11.58 7.08
C ILE A 171 -19.64 10.06 7.13
N LEU A 172 -18.43 9.52 6.96
CA LEU A 172 -18.19 8.08 7.01
C LEU A 172 -18.60 7.48 8.35
N SER A 173 -18.18 8.10 9.46
CA SER A 173 -18.56 7.68 10.82
C SER A 173 -20.07 7.72 11.02
N CYS A 174 -20.74 8.80 10.61
CA CYS A 174 -22.20 8.92 10.68
C CYS A 174 -22.91 7.80 9.91
N VAL A 175 -22.48 7.51 8.68
CA VAL A 175 -23.04 6.46 7.84
C VAL A 175 -22.81 5.09 8.48
N LEU A 176 -21.60 4.80 8.95
CA LEU A 176 -21.29 3.52 9.59
C LEU A 176 -22.16 3.28 10.84
N HIS A 177 -22.26 4.28 11.74
CA HIS A 177 -23.09 4.18 12.94
C HIS A 177 -24.56 3.97 12.60
N TYR A 178 -25.10 4.71 11.63
CA TYR A 178 -26.49 4.56 11.18
C TYR A 178 -26.83 3.12 10.78
N PHE A 179 -25.96 2.46 10.00
CA PHE A 179 -26.20 1.10 9.55
C PHE A 179 -25.95 0.05 10.64
N ARG A 180 -24.96 0.28 11.53
CA ARG A 180 -24.71 -0.58 12.70
C ARG A 180 -25.89 -0.61 13.66
N GLU A 181 -26.46 0.55 14.00
CA GLU A 181 -27.62 0.65 14.89
C GLU A 181 -28.85 -0.04 14.35
N ARG A 182 -28.98 -0.17 13.06
CA ARG A 182 -30.10 -0.86 12.39
C ARG A 182 -29.84 -2.34 12.12
N GLY A 183 -28.65 -2.84 12.48
CA GLY A 183 -28.28 -4.23 12.24
C GLY A 183 -28.24 -4.61 10.76
N VAL A 184 -28.01 -3.64 9.88
CA VAL A 184 -27.95 -3.89 8.42
C VAL A 184 -26.60 -4.49 8.06
N SER A 185 -26.61 -5.62 7.35
CA SER A 185 -25.40 -6.25 6.83
C SER A 185 -24.99 -5.67 5.48
N TYR A 186 -23.73 -5.87 5.10
CA TYR A 186 -23.26 -5.54 3.76
C TYR A 186 -23.59 -6.66 2.75
N TYR A 187 -23.50 -6.36 1.45
CA TYR A 187 -23.72 -7.33 0.39
C TYR A 187 -22.58 -8.34 0.29
N HIS A 188 -22.87 -9.60 0.58
CA HIS A 188 -21.94 -10.72 0.45
C HIS A 188 -21.93 -11.25 -0.98
N LYS A 189 -20.99 -10.80 -1.77
CA LYS A 189 -20.91 -11.09 -3.21
C LYS A 189 -20.94 -12.59 -3.56
N MET A 190 -20.28 -13.42 -2.76
CA MET A 190 -20.20 -14.87 -3.02
C MET A 190 -21.48 -15.63 -2.65
N GLN A 191 -22.26 -15.08 -1.74
CA GLN A 191 -23.49 -15.69 -1.23
C GLN A 191 -24.75 -15.06 -1.84
N HIS A 192 -24.55 -13.92 -2.54
CA HIS A 192 -25.65 -13.10 -3.09
C HIS A 192 -26.70 -12.70 -2.04
N THR A 193 -26.25 -12.38 -0.81
CA THR A 193 -27.08 -12.00 0.34
C THR A 193 -26.63 -10.67 0.93
N GLY A 194 -27.52 -9.98 1.67
CA GLY A 194 -27.27 -8.67 2.26
C GLY A 194 -27.78 -7.52 1.40
N TYR A 195 -27.35 -6.28 1.74
CA TYR A 195 -27.82 -5.03 1.12
C TYR A 195 -26.68 -4.33 0.41
#